data_2efe90f36237cf7c2670db6dece702d5
#
_entry.id   2efe90f36237cf7c2670db6dece702d5
#
_cell.length_a   1.000
_cell.length_b   1.000
_cell.length_c   1.000
_cell.angle_alpha   90.00
_cell.angle_beta   90.00
_cell.angle_gamma   90.00
#
_symmetry.space_group_name_H-M   'P 1'
#
loop_
_entity.id
_entity.type
_entity.pdbx_description
1 polymer ?
#
loop_
_entity_poly.entity_id
_entity_poly.type
_entity_poly.pdbx_seq_one_letter_code
_entity_poly.pdbx_strand_id
1 'polypeptide(L)'
;MKRTALIAAAALVVLAGCDGPREDAGERADANAGVVSGEDAIASGPAETTGEARDRAAESAEDAAEARADAAEDEADAIRSEADRKADALEDRADRVRSAARNEADATGR
;
A
#
# COMPACT_ATOMS: atom_id res chain seq x y z
N MET A 1 4.46 14.13 -32.72
CA MET A 1 3.17 14.58 -32.19
C MET A 1 2.10 13.52 -32.43
N LYS A 2 2.00 12.44 -31.59
CA LYS A 2 0.93 11.40 -31.67
C LYS A 2 1.09 10.42 -30.49
N ARG A 3 1.12 10.90 -29.22
CA ARG A 3 1.16 10.04 -28.01
C ARG A 3 0.36 10.56 -26.81
N THR A 4 -0.66 11.42 -27.02
CA THR A 4 -1.44 12.05 -25.92
C THR A 4 -2.95 11.78 -26.00
N ALA A 5 -3.39 10.67 -26.60
CA ALA A 5 -4.82 10.41 -26.80
C ALA A 5 -5.32 9.06 -26.24
N LEU A 6 -4.72 8.50 -25.17
CA LEU A 6 -5.12 7.18 -24.63
C LEU A 6 -5.28 7.12 -23.11
N ILE A 7 -5.48 8.24 -22.40
CA ILE A 7 -5.67 8.26 -20.94
C ILE A 7 -7.06 8.82 -20.53
N ALA A 8 -8.01 8.89 -21.43
CA ALA A 8 -9.33 9.49 -21.14
C ALA A 8 -10.52 8.51 -21.13
N ALA A 9 -10.31 7.21 -20.92
CA ALA A 9 -11.40 6.22 -20.97
C ALA A 9 -11.51 5.30 -19.73
N ALA A 10 -10.93 5.62 -18.59
CA ALA A 10 -10.96 4.77 -17.38
C ALA A 10 -11.60 5.43 -16.15
N ALA A 11 -12.41 6.47 -16.30
CA ALA A 11 -12.94 7.23 -15.16
C ALA A 11 -14.49 7.28 -15.12
N LEU A 12 -15.18 6.20 -15.45
CA LEU A 12 -16.67 6.19 -15.47
C LEU A 12 -17.28 4.88 -14.95
N VAL A 13 -16.71 4.26 -13.91
CA VAL A 13 -17.35 3.12 -13.23
C VAL A 13 -17.16 3.23 -11.71
N VAL A 14 -17.53 4.32 -11.06
CA VAL A 14 -17.63 4.35 -9.59
C VAL A 14 -18.79 5.27 -9.21
N LEU A 15 -20.00 4.86 -9.50
CA LEU A 15 -21.24 5.34 -8.88
C LEU A 15 -22.29 4.22 -8.96
N ALA A 16 -21.90 3.00 -8.67
CA ALA A 16 -22.83 1.93 -8.27
C ALA A 16 -22.73 1.81 -6.76
N GLY A 17 -23.85 1.76 -6.09
CA GLY A 17 -24.11 1.89 -4.68
C GLY A 17 -23.15 1.22 -3.71
N CYS A 18 -23.37 1.42 -2.43
CA CYS A 18 -22.58 0.87 -1.30
C CYS A 18 -22.57 -0.68 -1.26
N ASP A 19 -23.11 -1.34 -2.24
CA ASP A 19 -23.21 -2.79 -2.37
C ASP A 19 -22.03 -3.32 -3.19
N GLY A 20 -21.34 -4.33 -2.69
CA GLY A 20 -20.19 -4.93 -3.34
C GLY A 20 -20.60 -5.85 -4.52
N PRO A 21 -19.70 -6.09 -5.49
CA PRO A 21 -20.03 -6.87 -6.69
C PRO A 21 -20.40 -8.33 -6.40
N ARG A 22 -20.00 -8.88 -5.26
CA ARG A 22 -20.36 -10.24 -4.83
C ARG A 22 -21.68 -10.27 -4.08
N GLU A 23 -22.00 -9.20 -3.35
CA GLU A 23 -23.31 -8.97 -2.75
C GLU A 23 -24.37 -8.88 -3.83
N ASP A 24 -24.20 -8.03 -4.84
CA ASP A 24 -25.06 -7.90 -6.03
C ASP A 24 -25.27 -9.26 -6.75
N ALA A 25 -24.22 -10.07 -6.85
CA ALA A 25 -24.32 -11.38 -7.46
C ALA A 25 -25.11 -12.36 -6.59
N GLY A 26 -25.00 -12.23 -5.27
CA GLY A 26 -25.74 -12.99 -4.28
C GLY A 26 -27.23 -12.66 -4.32
N GLU A 27 -27.58 -11.39 -4.37
CA GLU A 27 -28.97 -10.92 -4.51
C GLU A 27 -29.65 -11.51 -5.76
N ARG A 28 -28.95 -11.45 -6.91
CA ARG A 28 -29.47 -12.06 -8.14
C ARG A 28 -29.62 -13.56 -8.04
N ALA A 29 -28.76 -14.26 -7.32
CA ALA A 29 -28.84 -15.68 -7.09
C ALA A 29 -30.05 -16.05 -6.21
N ASP A 30 -30.29 -15.29 -5.14
CA ASP A 30 -31.42 -15.43 -4.25
C ASP A 30 -32.73 -15.14 -4.99
N ALA A 31 -32.78 -14.06 -5.78
CA ALA A 31 -33.96 -13.75 -6.62
C ALA A 31 -34.30 -14.87 -7.63
N ASN A 32 -33.26 -15.45 -8.27
CA ASN A 32 -33.44 -16.59 -9.18
C ASN A 32 -33.91 -17.88 -8.45
N ALA A 33 -33.55 -18.03 -7.18
CA ALA A 33 -34.02 -19.13 -6.33
C ALA A 33 -35.40 -18.88 -5.71
N GLY A 34 -36.02 -17.71 -5.97
CA GLY A 34 -37.33 -17.33 -5.43
C GLY A 34 -37.25 -16.84 -3.98
N VAL A 35 -36.08 -16.51 -3.50
CA VAL A 35 -35.87 -15.85 -2.20
C VAL A 35 -36.09 -14.37 -2.40
N VAL A 36 -36.91 -13.74 -1.54
CA VAL A 36 -37.13 -12.30 -1.56
C VAL A 36 -35.93 -11.66 -0.82
N SER A 37 -35.07 -11.01 -1.57
CA SER A 37 -33.90 -10.25 -1.08
C SER A 37 -33.87 -8.86 -1.74
N GLY A 38 -33.01 -7.98 -1.27
CA GLY A 38 -32.88 -6.62 -1.75
C GLY A 38 -33.62 -5.59 -0.92
N GLU A 39 -33.69 -4.34 -1.40
CA GLU A 39 -34.18 -3.15 -0.66
C GLU A 39 -35.58 -3.29 -0.07
N ASP A 40 -36.43 -4.14 -0.65
CA ASP A 40 -37.80 -4.38 -0.18
C ASP A 40 -37.90 -5.56 0.80
N ALA A 41 -36.82 -6.28 1.07
CA ALA A 41 -36.82 -7.44 1.96
C ALA A 41 -36.55 -7.04 3.41
N ILE A 42 -37.20 -7.77 4.35
CA ILE A 42 -36.96 -7.54 5.79
C ILE A 42 -35.61 -8.13 6.24
N ALA A 43 -35.04 -9.04 5.45
CA ALA A 43 -33.76 -9.69 5.70
C ALA A 43 -33.09 -10.05 4.37
N SER A 44 -31.75 -9.96 4.34
CA SER A 44 -30.93 -10.40 3.21
C SER A 44 -31.04 -11.91 2.98
N GLY A 45 -30.99 -12.32 1.72
CA GLY A 45 -30.97 -13.73 1.36
C GLY A 45 -29.61 -14.39 1.71
N PRO A 46 -29.57 -15.74 1.73
CA PRO A 46 -28.35 -16.44 2.10
C PRO A 46 -27.19 -16.26 1.10
N ALA A 47 -27.47 -16.10 -0.19
CA ALA A 47 -26.44 -15.86 -1.19
C ALA A 47 -25.94 -14.39 -1.15
N GLU A 48 -26.82 -13.43 -0.93
CA GLU A 48 -26.52 -12.03 -0.68
C GLU A 48 -25.62 -11.87 0.56
N THR A 49 -26.01 -12.44 1.70
CA THR A 49 -25.19 -12.42 2.94
C THR A 49 -23.79 -13.02 2.72
N THR A 50 -23.70 -14.07 1.92
CA THR A 50 -22.43 -14.69 1.57
C THR A 50 -21.60 -13.78 0.67
N GLY A 51 -22.22 -13.08 -0.25
CA GLY A 51 -21.61 -12.09 -1.13
C GLY A 51 -21.00 -10.94 -0.34
N GLU A 52 -21.80 -10.33 0.53
CA GLU A 52 -21.40 -9.25 1.45
C GLU A 52 -20.20 -9.66 2.32
N ALA A 53 -20.22 -10.85 2.90
CA ALA A 53 -19.09 -11.34 3.69
C ALA A 53 -17.80 -11.48 2.88
N ARG A 54 -17.91 -11.86 1.59
CA ARG A 54 -16.77 -11.96 0.68
C ARG A 54 -16.24 -10.59 0.25
N ASP A 55 -17.11 -9.61 0.06
CA ASP A 55 -16.69 -8.24 -0.28
C ASP A 55 -15.99 -7.59 0.90
N ARG A 56 -16.49 -7.71 2.13
CA ARG A 56 -15.79 -7.27 3.35
C ARG A 56 -14.44 -7.97 3.54
N ALA A 57 -14.36 -9.26 3.23
CA ALA A 57 -13.09 -9.99 3.33
C ALA A 57 -12.07 -9.51 2.29
N ALA A 58 -12.51 -9.14 1.08
CA ALA A 58 -11.64 -8.57 0.05
C ALA A 58 -11.13 -7.19 0.45
N GLU A 59 -12.00 -6.30 0.92
CA GLU A 59 -11.65 -4.98 1.43
C GLU A 59 -10.63 -5.07 2.58
N SER A 60 -10.90 -5.93 3.57
CA SER A 60 -9.96 -6.15 4.67
C SER A 60 -8.59 -6.70 4.22
N ALA A 61 -8.56 -7.47 3.13
CA ALA A 61 -7.32 -7.98 2.57
C ALA A 61 -6.53 -6.89 1.82
N GLU A 62 -7.23 -5.98 1.15
CA GLU A 62 -6.65 -4.81 0.49
C GLU A 62 -6.05 -3.85 1.53
N ASP A 63 -6.80 -3.49 2.58
CA ASP A 63 -6.32 -2.67 3.69
C ASP A 63 -5.07 -3.26 4.35
N ALA A 64 -5.09 -4.58 4.57
CA ALA A 64 -3.94 -5.26 5.14
C ALA A 64 -2.73 -5.31 4.19
N ALA A 65 -2.94 -5.30 2.88
CA ALA A 65 -1.85 -5.23 1.90
C ALA A 65 -1.26 -3.82 1.84
N GLU A 66 -2.09 -2.78 1.87
CA GLU A 66 -1.66 -1.38 1.93
C GLU A 66 -0.85 -1.11 3.21
N ALA A 67 -1.36 -1.52 4.37
CA ALA A 67 -0.63 -1.36 5.63
C ALA A 67 0.74 -2.08 5.65
N ARG A 68 0.86 -3.22 4.94
CA ARG A 68 2.17 -3.89 4.79
C ARG A 68 3.10 -3.15 3.84
N ALA A 69 2.57 -2.54 2.79
CA ALA A 69 3.37 -1.72 1.87
C ALA A 69 3.93 -0.49 2.60
N ASP A 70 3.09 0.22 3.34
CA ASP A 70 3.50 1.38 4.15
C ASP A 70 4.57 1.00 5.17
N ALA A 71 4.38 -0.11 5.89
CA ALA A 71 5.38 -0.59 6.86
C ALA A 71 6.72 -0.95 6.19
N ALA A 72 6.69 -1.48 4.97
CA ALA A 72 7.91 -1.78 4.22
C ALA A 72 8.63 -0.50 3.72
N GLU A 73 7.90 0.54 3.37
CA GLU A 73 8.47 1.85 3.03
C GLU A 73 9.13 2.49 4.25
N ASP A 74 8.45 2.50 5.40
CA ASP A 74 9.00 3.01 6.67
C ASP A 74 10.30 2.27 7.07
N GLU A 75 10.32 0.95 6.92
CA GLU A 75 11.52 0.14 7.18
C GLU A 75 12.67 0.50 6.22
N ALA A 76 12.36 0.68 4.94
CA ALA A 76 13.35 1.07 3.94
C ALA A 76 13.95 2.45 4.24
N ASP A 77 13.14 3.40 4.68
CA ASP A 77 13.59 4.74 5.05
C ASP A 77 14.42 4.73 6.35
N ALA A 78 14.05 3.89 7.31
CA ALA A 78 14.86 3.68 8.51
C ALA A 78 16.24 3.10 8.18
N ILE A 79 16.33 2.13 7.27
CA ILE A 79 17.58 1.54 6.81
C ILE A 79 18.45 2.58 6.09
N ARG A 80 17.87 3.40 5.20
CA ARG A 80 18.60 4.48 4.51
C ARG A 80 19.16 5.48 5.52
N SER A 81 18.35 5.93 6.46
CA SER A 81 18.75 6.88 7.51
C SER A 81 19.87 6.31 8.42
N GLU A 82 19.84 5.01 8.70
CA GLU A 82 20.92 4.35 9.44
C GLU A 82 22.21 4.26 8.61
N ALA A 83 22.09 3.96 7.32
CA ALA A 83 23.24 3.90 6.42
C ALA A 83 23.93 5.27 6.28
N ASP A 84 23.16 6.34 6.13
CA ASP A 84 23.67 7.71 6.05
C ASP A 84 24.43 8.07 7.33
N ARG A 85 23.85 7.81 8.51
CA ARG A 85 24.54 8.06 9.79
C ARG A 85 25.85 7.27 9.94
N LYS A 86 25.87 6.03 9.42
CA LYS A 86 27.11 5.23 9.41
C LYS A 86 28.15 5.78 8.45
N ALA A 87 27.72 6.27 7.28
CA ALA A 87 28.60 6.92 6.31
C ALA A 87 29.25 8.17 6.91
N ASP A 88 28.45 9.07 7.49
CA ASP A 88 28.92 10.28 8.15
C ASP A 88 29.95 9.96 9.27
N ALA A 89 29.65 8.95 10.09
CA ALA A 89 30.56 8.55 11.17
C ALA A 89 31.90 7.98 10.65
N LEU A 90 31.87 7.31 9.49
CA LEU A 90 33.10 6.82 8.83
C LEU A 90 33.90 7.97 8.20
N GLU A 91 33.25 8.95 7.60
CA GLU A 91 33.90 10.15 7.07
C GLU A 91 34.58 10.94 8.19
N ASP A 92 33.91 11.21 9.29
CA ASP A 92 34.47 11.85 10.47
C ASP A 92 35.69 11.10 11.03
N ARG A 93 35.61 9.76 11.04
CA ARG A 93 36.74 8.93 11.46
C ARG A 93 37.93 9.04 10.49
N ALA A 94 37.66 9.01 9.19
CA ALA A 94 38.70 9.17 8.17
C ALA A 94 39.39 10.52 8.26
N ASP A 95 38.65 11.60 8.52
CA ASP A 95 39.19 12.93 8.68
C ASP A 95 40.04 13.07 9.95
N ARG A 96 39.63 12.44 11.05
CA ARG A 96 40.49 12.39 12.26
C ARG A 96 41.81 11.66 11.99
N VAL A 97 41.77 10.53 11.27
CA VAL A 97 42.98 9.78 10.92
C VAL A 97 43.91 10.61 10.02
N ARG A 98 43.36 11.27 8.99
CA ARG A 98 44.12 12.14 8.09
C ARG A 98 44.75 13.33 8.85
N SER A 99 44.02 13.92 9.80
CA SER A 99 44.53 15.03 10.62
C SER A 99 45.62 14.55 11.56
N ALA A 100 45.49 13.42 12.21
CA ALA A 100 46.51 12.83 13.05
C ALA A 100 47.78 12.53 12.26
N ALA A 101 47.69 11.94 11.08
CA ALA A 101 48.84 11.67 10.23
C ALA A 101 49.58 12.93 9.77
N ARG A 102 48.83 14.02 9.46
CA ARG A 102 49.45 15.32 9.13
C ARG A 102 50.19 15.90 10.32
N ASN A 103 49.58 15.90 11.50
CA ASN A 103 50.21 16.42 12.72
C ASN A 103 51.49 15.64 13.07
N GLU A 104 51.50 14.32 12.87
CA GLU A 104 52.67 13.49 13.09
C GLU A 104 53.78 13.81 12.08
N ALA A 105 53.43 13.99 10.82
CA ALA A 105 54.40 14.39 9.80
C ALA A 105 55.03 15.76 10.08
N ASP A 106 54.22 16.73 10.47
CA ASP A 106 54.71 18.08 10.84
C ASP A 106 55.60 18.02 12.09
N ALA A 107 55.25 17.23 13.10
CA ALA A 107 56.07 17.06 14.31
C ALA A 107 57.41 16.36 14.06
N THR A 108 57.50 15.52 13.00
CA THR A 108 58.76 14.87 12.62
C THR A 108 59.62 15.63 11.63
N GLY A 109 59.19 16.87 11.24
CA GLY A 109 59.99 17.78 10.39
C GLY A 109 60.17 17.33 8.95
N ARG A 110 59.22 16.57 8.40
CA ARG A 110 59.22 16.12 7.01
C ARG A 110 58.14 16.81 6.20
#